data_4cee4955106adde8d574355209f434ec
#
_entry.id   4cee4955106adde8d574355209f434ec
#
_cell.length_a   1.000
_cell.length_b   1.000
_cell.length_c   1.000
_cell.angle_alpha   90.00
_cell.angle_beta   90.00
_cell.angle_gamma   90.00
#
_symmetry.space_group_name_H-M   'P 1'
#
loop_
_entity.id
_entity.type
_entity.pdbx_description
1 polymer ?
#
loop_
_entity_poly.entity_id
_entity_poly.type
_entity_poly.pdbx_seq_one_letter_code
_entity_poly.pdbx_strand_id
1 'polypeptide(L)'
;MTNYTQEAKKIVTDCLKALRPSEQLQQEATTELRVGHITEQYAAELRQHARTESLNVRNAACAKLDALAGRFATAAKAADAPNGDALTGGDYKLLAGNFPLSVEEFTELCERNKSNPTILRAAMVYGSKNGDLAPYAKKYYRSAAERVAMFNKLLKCAKGILDTEPTSPARGEPYWNMIAREAAPWSVL
;
A
#
# COMPACT_ATOMS: atom_id res chain seq x y z
N MET A 1 -10.01 -13.20 1.26
CA MET A 1 -9.21 -12.06 1.77
C MET A 1 -8.43 -11.44 0.62
N THR A 2 -8.60 -10.14 0.37
CA THR A 2 -7.91 -9.41 -0.70
C THR A 2 -6.61 -8.82 -0.15
N ASN A 3 -5.48 -9.09 -0.80
CA ASN A 3 -4.20 -8.49 -0.45
C ASN A 3 -3.92 -7.29 -1.37
N TYR A 4 -4.29 -6.11 -0.92
CA TYR A 4 -4.18 -4.87 -1.68
C TYR A 4 -2.72 -4.46 -1.97
N THR A 5 -1.78 -4.79 -1.10
CA THR A 5 -0.34 -4.53 -1.35
C THR A 5 0.18 -5.37 -2.51
N GLN A 6 -0.24 -6.64 -2.61
CA GLN A 6 0.13 -7.50 -3.73
C GLN A 6 -0.52 -7.05 -5.05
N GLU A 7 -1.76 -6.56 -4.98
CA GLU A 7 -2.43 -6.00 -6.16
C GLU A 7 -1.73 -4.73 -6.65
N ALA A 8 -1.32 -3.83 -5.74
CA ALA A 8 -0.52 -2.66 -6.08
C ALA A 8 0.82 -3.06 -6.73
N LYS A 9 1.52 -4.05 -6.16
CA LYS A 9 2.76 -4.60 -6.73
C LYS A 9 2.56 -5.10 -8.15
N LYS A 10 1.47 -5.84 -8.38
CA LYS A 10 1.14 -6.36 -9.70
C LYS A 10 0.94 -5.23 -10.71
N ILE A 11 0.15 -4.19 -10.36
CA ILE A 11 -0.06 -3.03 -11.23
C ILE A 11 1.25 -2.37 -11.62
N VAL A 12 2.15 -2.14 -10.66
CA VAL A 12 3.49 -1.58 -10.93
C VAL A 12 4.30 -2.48 -11.84
N THR A 13 4.36 -3.78 -11.54
CA THR A 13 5.14 -4.76 -12.31
C THR A 13 4.63 -4.86 -13.76
N ASP A 14 3.31 -4.89 -13.94
CA ASP A 14 2.70 -4.97 -15.29
C ASP A 14 2.95 -3.67 -16.07
N CYS A 15 2.91 -2.51 -15.42
CA CYS A 15 3.26 -1.23 -16.04
C CYS A 15 4.73 -1.21 -16.47
N LEU A 16 5.67 -1.60 -15.60
CA LEU A 16 7.10 -1.63 -15.92
C LEU A 16 7.41 -2.58 -17.10
N LYS A 17 6.68 -3.70 -17.21
CA LYS A 17 6.78 -4.58 -18.39
C LYS A 17 6.27 -3.90 -19.65
N ALA A 18 5.13 -3.18 -19.55
CA ALA A 18 4.52 -2.49 -20.68
C ALA A 18 5.33 -1.25 -21.15
N LEU A 19 6.20 -0.70 -20.30
CA LEU A 19 7.10 0.41 -20.65
C LEU A 19 8.31 -0.05 -21.50
N ARG A 20 8.73 -1.31 -21.40
CA ARG A 20 9.95 -1.81 -22.07
C ARG A 20 10.03 -1.51 -23.57
N PRO A 21 8.97 -1.72 -24.39
CA PRO A 21 9.05 -1.41 -25.82
C PRO A 21 9.35 0.07 -26.10
N SER A 22 8.72 0.98 -25.36
CA SER A 22 8.96 2.42 -25.54
C SER A 22 10.36 2.82 -25.05
N GLU A 23 10.87 2.22 -23.96
CA GLU A 23 12.21 2.44 -23.44
C GLU A 23 13.26 1.93 -24.44
N GLN A 24 13.05 0.76 -25.06
CA GLN A 24 13.89 0.20 -26.11
C GLN A 24 13.89 1.11 -27.36
N LEU A 25 12.73 1.55 -27.81
CA LEU A 25 12.62 2.45 -28.96
C LEU A 25 13.37 3.77 -28.75
N GLN A 26 13.34 4.34 -27.54
CA GLN A 26 14.12 5.54 -27.21
C GLN A 26 15.63 5.28 -27.28
N GLN A 27 16.07 4.13 -26.79
CA GLN A 27 17.47 3.73 -26.80
C GLN A 27 17.95 3.44 -28.24
N GLU A 28 17.17 2.72 -29.04
CA GLU A 28 17.44 2.44 -30.44
C GLU A 28 17.53 3.74 -31.24
N ALA A 29 16.56 4.64 -31.14
CA ALA A 29 16.59 5.93 -31.83
C ALA A 29 17.85 6.76 -31.48
N THR A 30 18.32 6.67 -30.23
CA THR A 30 19.54 7.36 -29.80
C THR A 30 20.81 6.70 -30.38
N THR A 31 20.81 5.37 -30.44
CA THR A 31 21.96 4.60 -30.99
C THR A 31 22.07 4.76 -32.50
N GLU A 32 20.97 4.61 -33.23
CA GLU A 32 20.91 4.73 -34.69
C GLU A 32 21.27 6.13 -35.17
N LEU A 33 20.83 7.16 -34.42
CA LEU A 33 21.27 8.54 -34.69
C LEU A 33 22.79 8.72 -34.51
N ARG A 34 23.36 8.15 -33.43
CA ARG A 34 24.78 8.28 -33.12
C ARG A 34 25.67 7.60 -34.19
N VAL A 35 25.21 6.52 -34.79
CA VAL A 35 25.94 5.83 -35.86
C VAL A 35 25.61 6.37 -37.26
N GLY A 36 24.73 7.34 -37.36
CA GLY A 36 24.40 8.02 -38.62
C GLY A 36 23.44 7.25 -39.53
N HIS A 37 22.75 6.27 -39.01
CA HIS A 37 21.78 5.48 -39.79
C HIS A 37 20.44 6.19 -39.98
N ILE A 38 20.09 7.14 -39.12
CA ILE A 38 18.86 7.91 -39.19
C ILE A 38 19.14 9.41 -39.06
N THR A 39 18.20 10.23 -39.54
CA THR A 39 18.30 11.70 -39.40
C THR A 39 17.87 12.14 -38.01
N GLU A 40 18.30 13.35 -37.58
CA GLU A 40 17.90 13.95 -36.31
C GLU A 40 16.36 14.12 -36.23
N GLN A 41 15.73 14.53 -37.34
CA GLN A 41 14.28 14.70 -37.38
C GLN A 41 13.57 13.36 -37.11
N TYR A 42 13.96 12.30 -37.78
CA TYR A 42 13.37 10.97 -37.60
C TYR A 42 13.61 10.42 -36.21
N ALA A 43 14.82 10.61 -35.65
CA ALA A 43 15.10 10.23 -34.27
C ALA A 43 14.22 11.02 -33.26
N ALA A 44 13.96 12.30 -33.53
CA ALA A 44 13.08 13.12 -32.70
C ALA A 44 11.62 12.60 -32.73
N GLU A 45 11.12 12.23 -33.92
CA GLU A 45 9.79 11.65 -34.07
C GLU A 45 9.64 10.33 -33.32
N LEU A 46 10.62 9.41 -33.44
CA LEU A 46 10.63 8.15 -32.70
C LEU A 46 10.66 8.36 -31.18
N ARG A 47 11.51 9.27 -30.70
CA ARG A 47 11.57 9.59 -29.26
C ARG A 47 10.27 10.22 -28.75
N GLN A 48 9.65 11.09 -29.54
CA GLN A 48 8.37 11.70 -29.20
C GLN A 48 7.24 10.64 -29.15
N HIS A 49 7.20 9.74 -30.11
CA HIS A 49 6.25 8.63 -30.11
C HIS A 49 6.43 7.76 -28.84
N ALA A 50 7.66 7.33 -28.57
CA ALA A 50 7.96 6.52 -27.41
C ALA A 50 7.62 7.21 -26.06
N ARG A 51 7.84 8.54 -25.97
CA ARG A 51 7.43 9.34 -24.79
C ARG A 51 5.92 9.35 -24.62
N THR A 52 5.18 9.56 -25.70
CA THR A 52 3.71 9.57 -25.66
C THR A 52 3.16 8.24 -25.20
N GLU A 53 3.66 7.12 -25.77
CA GLU A 53 3.27 5.77 -25.36
C GLU A 53 3.63 5.49 -23.90
N SER A 54 4.83 5.85 -23.47
CA SER A 54 5.25 5.70 -22.08
C SER A 54 4.34 6.48 -21.12
N LEU A 55 3.94 7.69 -21.48
CA LEU A 55 3.05 8.52 -20.69
C LEU A 55 1.65 7.89 -20.58
N ASN A 56 1.12 7.38 -21.67
CA ASN A 56 -0.18 6.70 -21.71
C ASN A 56 -0.18 5.47 -20.80
N VAL A 57 0.87 4.63 -20.87
CA VAL A 57 1.02 3.43 -20.05
C VAL A 57 1.08 3.81 -18.55
N ARG A 58 1.89 4.82 -18.19
CA ARG A 58 2.01 5.32 -16.81
C ARG A 58 0.70 5.88 -16.28
N ASN A 59 0.01 6.71 -17.07
CA ASN A 59 -1.28 7.30 -16.69
C ASN A 59 -2.33 6.21 -16.44
N ALA A 60 -2.39 5.18 -17.27
CA ALA A 60 -3.30 4.05 -17.09
C ALA A 60 -2.98 3.27 -15.79
N ALA A 61 -1.70 3.08 -15.47
CA ALA A 61 -1.31 2.43 -14.23
C ALA A 61 -1.62 3.29 -13.00
N CYS A 62 -1.38 4.60 -13.06
CA CYS A 62 -1.75 5.53 -11.99
C CYS A 62 -3.24 5.52 -11.72
N ALA A 63 -4.08 5.53 -12.75
CA ALA A 63 -5.53 5.44 -12.60
C ALA A 63 -5.97 4.12 -11.91
N LYS A 64 -5.31 2.99 -12.24
CA LYS A 64 -5.57 1.70 -11.54
C LYS A 64 -5.17 1.75 -10.07
N LEU A 65 -4.05 2.40 -9.73
CA LEU A 65 -3.61 2.59 -8.34
C LEU A 65 -4.59 3.49 -7.57
N ASP A 66 -5.13 4.54 -8.19
CA ASP A 66 -6.15 5.40 -7.58
C ASP A 66 -7.47 4.67 -7.34
N ALA A 67 -7.92 3.88 -8.29
CA ALA A 67 -9.09 3.01 -8.13
C ALA A 67 -8.87 1.99 -6.99
N LEU A 68 -7.65 1.44 -6.87
CA LEU A 68 -7.27 0.53 -5.79
C LEU A 68 -7.33 1.22 -4.43
N ALA A 69 -6.87 2.48 -4.33
CA ALA A 69 -6.98 3.29 -3.11
C ALA A 69 -8.44 3.44 -2.65
N GLY A 70 -9.35 3.74 -3.58
CA GLY A 70 -10.79 3.86 -3.30
C GLY A 70 -11.39 2.55 -2.79
N ARG A 71 -11.09 1.42 -3.45
CA ARG A 71 -11.55 0.08 -3.02
C ARG A 71 -11.01 -0.26 -1.63
N PHE A 72 -9.74 -0.01 -1.38
CA PHE A 72 -9.14 -0.23 -0.08
C PHE A 72 -9.81 0.61 1.02
N ALA A 73 -10.04 1.90 0.76
CA ALA A 73 -10.68 2.80 1.72
C ALA A 73 -12.09 2.33 2.10
N THR A 74 -12.87 1.87 1.13
CA THR A 74 -14.21 1.31 1.35
C THR A 74 -14.13 0.02 2.17
N ALA A 75 -13.24 -0.90 1.82
CA ALA A 75 -13.06 -2.17 2.52
C ALA A 75 -12.53 -1.95 3.95
N ALA A 76 -11.61 -1.02 4.15
CA ALA A 76 -11.08 -0.69 5.48
C ALA A 76 -12.16 -0.11 6.40
N LYS A 77 -13.04 0.75 5.88
CA LYS A 77 -14.19 1.27 6.63
C LYS A 77 -15.18 0.17 7.00
N ALA A 78 -15.50 -0.72 6.06
CA ALA A 78 -16.39 -1.84 6.31
C ALA A 78 -15.82 -2.81 7.36
N ALA A 79 -14.52 -3.12 7.26
CA ALA A 79 -13.85 -3.99 8.23
C ALA A 79 -13.69 -3.36 9.61
N ASP A 80 -13.78 -2.04 9.72
CA ASP A 80 -13.69 -1.29 10.98
C ASP A 80 -15.08 -0.94 11.56
N ALA A 81 -16.15 -1.38 10.93
CA ALA A 81 -17.51 -1.12 11.40
C ALA A 81 -17.75 -1.81 12.76
N PRO A 82 -18.33 -1.10 13.73
CA PRO A 82 -18.61 -1.69 15.05
C PRO A 82 -19.61 -2.84 14.92
N ASN A 83 -19.36 -3.93 15.64
CA ASN A 83 -20.30 -5.03 15.82
C ASN A 83 -20.96 -4.90 17.21
N GLY A 84 -22.26 -4.65 17.24
CA GLY A 84 -23.02 -4.50 18.48
C GLY A 84 -22.97 -5.73 19.39
N ASP A 85 -22.99 -6.94 18.82
CA ASP A 85 -22.95 -8.20 19.58
C ASP A 85 -21.64 -8.34 20.37
N ALA A 86 -20.54 -7.78 19.87
CA ALA A 86 -19.26 -7.80 20.56
C ALA A 86 -19.25 -6.97 21.85
N LEU A 87 -20.17 -6.00 22.01
CA LEU A 87 -20.25 -5.12 23.18
C LEU A 87 -20.82 -5.83 24.43
N THR A 88 -21.43 -6.99 24.27
CA THR A 88 -22.01 -7.77 25.37
C THR A 88 -21.01 -8.76 26.00
N GLY A 89 -19.91 -9.01 25.34
CA GLY A 89 -18.89 -9.98 25.75
C GLY A 89 -18.10 -9.58 27.00
N GLY A 90 -17.59 -10.57 27.72
CA GLY A 90 -16.78 -10.38 28.94
C GLY A 90 -15.54 -9.53 28.69
N ASP A 91 -14.83 -9.76 27.57
CA ASP A 91 -13.63 -8.99 27.21
C ASP A 91 -13.92 -7.50 27.03
N TYR A 92 -15.05 -7.16 26.37
CA TYR A 92 -15.46 -5.76 26.25
C TYR A 92 -15.75 -5.13 27.62
N LYS A 93 -16.42 -5.87 28.51
CA LYS A 93 -16.75 -5.39 29.87
C LYS A 93 -15.50 -5.13 30.72
N LEU A 94 -14.47 -5.99 30.61
CA LEU A 94 -13.18 -5.76 31.27
C LEU A 94 -12.54 -4.46 30.81
N LEU A 95 -12.48 -4.24 29.50
CA LEU A 95 -11.91 -3.01 28.92
C LEU A 95 -12.73 -1.75 29.26
N ALA A 96 -14.05 -1.82 29.14
CA ALA A 96 -14.97 -0.71 29.42
C ALA A 96 -15.02 -0.35 30.90
N GLY A 97 -14.91 -1.35 31.78
CA GLY A 97 -14.89 -1.18 33.24
C GLY A 97 -13.53 -0.71 33.77
N ASN A 98 -12.53 -0.49 32.94
CA ASN A 98 -11.16 -0.14 33.31
C ASN A 98 -10.55 -1.12 34.35
N PHE A 99 -10.88 -2.41 34.22
CA PHE A 99 -10.27 -3.44 35.08
C PHE A 99 -8.75 -3.47 34.84
N PRO A 100 -7.91 -3.42 35.89
CA PRO A 100 -6.46 -3.38 35.70
C PRO A 100 -5.98 -4.69 35.07
N LEU A 101 -5.32 -4.58 33.90
CA LEU A 101 -4.73 -5.70 33.18
C LEU A 101 -3.20 -5.55 33.17
N SER A 102 -2.49 -6.67 33.37
CA SER A 102 -1.06 -6.73 33.08
C SER A 102 -0.82 -6.69 31.56
N VAL A 103 0.44 -6.51 31.15
CA VAL A 103 0.82 -6.53 29.73
C VAL A 103 0.49 -7.88 29.10
N GLU A 104 0.71 -8.97 29.83
CA GLU A 104 0.46 -10.35 29.39
C GLU A 104 -1.03 -10.58 29.18
N GLU A 105 -1.87 -10.27 30.16
CA GLU A 105 -3.33 -10.42 30.10
C GLU A 105 -3.94 -9.57 28.98
N PHE A 106 -3.46 -8.33 28.83
CA PHE A 106 -3.89 -7.44 27.75
C PHE A 106 -3.50 -8.00 26.36
N THR A 107 -2.29 -8.53 26.23
CA THR A 107 -1.81 -9.12 24.99
C THR A 107 -2.61 -10.36 24.62
N GLU A 108 -2.88 -11.26 25.58
CA GLU A 108 -3.73 -12.44 25.37
C GLU A 108 -5.16 -12.06 24.98
N LEU A 109 -5.74 -11.02 25.63
CA LEU A 109 -7.05 -10.50 25.25
C LEU A 109 -7.06 -10.03 23.80
N CYS A 110 -6.04 -9.29 23.36
CA CYS A 110 -5.92 -8.82 21.99
C CYS A 110 -5.75 -10.00 21.00
N GLU A 111 -4.92 -10.99 21.33
CA GLU A 111 -4.67 -12.15 20.45
C GLU A 111 -5.94 -12.98 20.21
N ARG A 112 -6.69 -13.30 21.27
CA ARG A 112 -7.94 -14.07 21.10
C ARG A 112 -9.04 -13.28 20.36
N ASN A 113 -8.95 -11.95 20.35
CA ASN A 113 -9.90 -11.07 19.67
C ASN A 113 -9.37 -10.46 18.37
N LYS A 114 -8.28 -10.97 17.78
CA LYS A 114 -7.62 -10.39 16.60
C LYS A 114 -8.52 -10.27 15.36
N SER A 115 -9.60 -11.05 15.28
CA SER A 115 -10.61 -10.97 14.23
C SER A 115 -11.78 -10.04 14.56
N ASN A 116 -11.81 -9.44 15.76
CA ASN A 116 -12.91 -8.60 16.23
C ASN A 116 -12.47 -7.13 16.36
N PRO A 117 -12.70 -6.30 15.34
CA PRO A 117 -12.25 -4.90 15.34
C PRO A 117 -12.91 -4.05 16.45
N THR A 118 -14.11 -4.42 16.89
CA THR A 118 -14.81 -3.71 17.96
C THR A 118 -14.10 -3.85 19.29
N ILE A 119 -13.69 -5.08 19.65
CA ILE A 119 -12.92 -5.35 20.86
C ILE A 119 -11.53 -4.73 20.76
N LEU A 120 -10.85 -4.85 19.61
CA LEU A 120 -9.52 -4.27 19.42
C LEU A 120 -9.55 -2.74 19.48
N ARG A 121 -10.62 -2.10 19.00
CA ARG A 121 -10.83 -0.67 19.17
C ARG A 121 -11.00 -0.29 20.66
N ALA A 122 -11.78 -1.05 21.41
CA ALA A 122 -11.92 -0.85 22.85
C ALA A 122 -10.58 -1.05 23.56
N ALA A 123 -9.80 -2.07 23.18
CA ALA A 123 -8.45 -2.30 23.69
C ALA A 123 -7.52 -1.13 23.38
N MET A 124 -7.63 -0.52 22.18
CA MET A 124 -6.85 0.67 21.83
C MET A 124 -7.19 1.87 22.73
N VAL A 125 -8.48 2.10 23.00
CA VAL A 125 -8.94 3.17 23.91
C VAL A 125 -8.45 2.90 25.34
N TYR A 126 -8.59 1.66 25.80
CA TYR A 126 -8.10 1.23 27.11
C TYR A 126 -6.58 1.41 27.24
N GLY A 127 -5.80 0.89 26.27
CA GLY A 127 -4.35 1.01 26.25
C GLY A 127 -3.85 2.45 26.16
N SER A 128 -4.60 3.36 25.50
CA SER A 128 -4.23 4.78 25.45
C SER A 128 -4.36 5.49 26.79
N LYS A 129 -5.23 5.00 27.68
CA LYS A 129 -5.39 5.50 29.06
C LYS A 129 -4.36 4.90 30.01
N ASN A 130 -3.81 3.73 29.69
CA ASN A 130 -2.82 3.00 30.46
C ASN A 130 -1.50 3.00 29.68
N GLY A 131 -0.63 3.99 29.94
CA GLY A 131 0.54 4.32 29.11
C GLY A 131 1.43 3.13 28.74
N ASP A 132 1.63 2.19 29.67
CA ASP A 132 2.46 0.99 29.45
C ASP A 132 1.86 0.03 28.43
N LEU A 133 0.53 0.06 28.21
CA LEU A 133 -0.17 -0.80 27.26
C LEU A 133 -0.31 -0.18 25.87
N ALA A 134 -0.12 1.13 25.72
CA ALA A 134 -0.31 1.84 24.46
C ALA A 134 0.52 1.28 23.28
N PRO A 135 1.79 0.90 23.43
CA PRO A 135 2.58 0.29 22.35
C PRO A 135 2.01 -1.05 21.88
N TYR A 136 1.50 -1.86 22.83
CA TYR A 136 0.90 -3.17 22.54
C TYR A 136 -0.43 -3.01 21.83
N ALA A 137 -1.29 -2.10 22.27
CA ALA A 137 -2.56 -1.81 21.61
C ALA A 137 -2.39 -1.45 20.13
N LYS A 138 -1.40 -0.60 19.80
CA LYS A 138 -1.06 -0.21 18.43
C LYS A 138 -0.59 -1.37 17.55
N LYS A 139 -0.07 -2.44 18.12
CA LYS A 139 0.32 -3.67 17.38
C LYS A 139 -0.90 -4.41 16.84
N TYR A 140 -2.01 -4.40 17.58
CA TYR A 140 -3.20 -5.19 17.25
C TYR A 140 -4.27 -4.41 16.49
N TYR A 141 -4.32 -3.10 16.66
CA TYR A 141 -5.36 -2.27 16.06
C TYR A 141 -4.81 -1.00 15.42
N ARG A 142 -5.29 -0.75 14.23
CA ARG A 142 -5.17 0.51 13.51
C ARG A 142 -6.55 0.88 12.98
N SER A 143 -6.95 2.13 13.17
CA SER A 143 -8.22 2.63 12.62
C SER A 143 -8.24 2.56 11.09
N ALA A 144 -9.43 2.54 10.49
CA ALA A 144 -9.57 2.60 9.04
C ALA A 144 -8.82 3.79 8.44
N ALA A 145 -8.87 4.96 9.10
CA ALA A 145 -8.17 6.16 8.65
C ALA A 145 -6.64 5.99 8.64
N GLU A 146 -6.06 5.40 9.69
CA GLU A 146 -4.63 5.12 9.76
C GLU A 146 -4.18 4.12 8.69
N ARG A 147 -4.95 3.02 8.51
CA ARG A 147 -4.68 2.02 7.47
C ARG A 147 -4.71 2.63 6.08
N VAL A 148 -5.72 3.46 5.79
CA VAL A 148 -5.83 4.19 4.51
C VAL A 148 -4.66 5.15 4.32
N ALA A 149 -4.25 5.89 5.35
CA ALA A 149 -3.11 6.80 5.28
C ALA A 149 -1.80 6.05 4.99
N MET A 150 -1.58 4.90 5.63
CA MET A 150 -0.40 4.04 5.38
C MET A 150 -0.41 3.47 3.96
N PHE A 151 -1.57 3.00 3.49
CA PHE A 151 -1.69 2.47 2.14
C PHE A 151 -1.50 3.56 1.07
N ASN A 152 -2.02 4.77 1.30
CA ASN A 152 -1.79 5.91 0.40
C ASN A 152 -0.31 6.32 0.31
N LYS A 153 0.46 6.22 1.41
CA LYS A 153 1.92 6.40 1.37
C LYS A 153 2.59 5.37 0.47
N LEU A 154 2.21 4.09 0.60
CA LEU A 154 2.70 3.03 -0.28
C LEU A 154 2.37 3.34 -1.76
N LEU A 155 1.12 3.73 -2.06
CA LEU A 155 0.72 4.04 -3.43
C LEU A 155 1.45 5.26 -4.01
N LYS A 156 1.75 6.27 -3.17
CA LYS A 156 2.60 7.41 -3.59
C LYS A 156 3.99 6.93 -3.99
N CYS A 157 4.62 6.07 -3.20
CA CYS A 157 5.90 5.45 -3.57
C CYS A 157 5.79 4.58 -4.82
N ALA A 158 4.70 3.78 -4.93
CA ALA A 158 4.43 2.96 -6.10
C ALA A 158 4.35 3.79 -7.39
N LYS A 159 3.65 4.94 -7.36
CA LYS A 159 3.62 5.88 -8.48
C LYS A 159 5.01 6.44 -8.79
N GLY A 160 5.79 6.80 -7.76
CA GLY A 160 7.17 7.27 -7.94
C GLY A 160 8.07 6.24 -8.64
N ILE A 161 7.88 4.94 -8.41
CA ILE A 161 8.63 3.88 -9.12
C ILE A 161 8.39 3.94 -10.64
N LEU A 162 7.16 4.27 -11.07
CA LEU A 162 6.80 4.33 -12.49
C LEU A 162 7.56 5.42 -13.25
N ASP A 163 8.03 6.45 -12.53
CA ASP A 163 8.76 7.59 -13.11
C ASP A 163 10.28 7.42 -13.06
N THR A 164 10.78 6.31 -12.49
CA THR A 164 12.22 6.05 -12.39
C THR A 164 12.81 5.58 -13.72
N GLU A 165 14.12 5.80 -13.89
CA GLU A 165 14.89 5.29 -15.03
C GLU A 165 14.88 3.77 -15.11
N PRO A 166 14.99 3.17 -16.33
CA PRO A 166 14.95 1.70 -16.54
C PRO A 166 15.95 0.92 -15.68
N THR A 167 17.11 1.48 -15.44
CA THR A 167 18.21 0.87 -14.66
C THR A 167 18.11 1.14 -13.16
N SER A 168 17.08 1.89 -12.71
CA SER A 168 16.96 2.27 -11.30
C SER A 168 16.74 1.06 -10.40
N PRO A 169 17.50 0.94 -9.29
CA PRO A 169 17.25 -0.08 -8.26
C PRO A 169 15.84 -0.01 -7.65
N ALA A 170 15.19 1.16 -7.72
CA ALA A 170 13.82 1.35 -7.24
C ALA A 170 12.79 0.47 -7.98
N ARG A 171 13.10 -0.01 -9.21
CA ARG A 171 12.26 -0.94 -9.95
C ARG A 171 12.39 -2.39 -9.46
N GLY A 172 13.31 -2.66 -8.54
CA GLY A 172 13.60 -4.01 -8.04
C GLY A 172 12.72 -4.44 -6.86
N GLU A 173 12.64 -5.75 -6.68
CA GLU A 173 11.94 -6.42 -5.57
C GLU A 173 12.38 -5.92 -4.17
N PRO A 174 13.68 -5.74 -3.88
CA PRO A 174 14.12 -5.27 -2.57
C PRO A 174 13.53 -3.91 -2.20
N TYR A 175 13.46 -2.99 -3.16
CA TYR A 175 12.89 -1.67 -2.94
C TYR A 175 11.39 -1.75 -2.67
N TRP A 176 10.65 -2.58 -3.44
CA TRP A 176 9.24 -2.82 -3.18
C TRP A 176 8.99 -3.33 -1.76
N ASN A 177 9.76 -4.33 -1.34
CA ASN A 177 9.63 -4.92 -0.02
C ASN A 177 9.90 -3.90 1.09
N MET A 178 10.83 -2.98 0.88
CA MET A 178 11.11 -1.89 1.80
C MET A 178 9.91 -0.95 1.96
N ILE A 179 9.35 -0.44 0.87
CA ILE A 179 8.22 0.51 0.92
C ILE A 179 6.91 -0.14 1.38
N ALA A 180 6.74 -1.45 1.15
CA ALA A 180 5.56 -2.19 1.55
C ALA A 180 5.55 -2.59 3.03
N ARG A 181 6.69 -2.53 3.71
CA ARG A 181 6.88 -3.07 5.07
C ARG A 181 5.84 -2.61 6.09
N GLU A 182 5.49 -1.33 6.06
CA GLU A 182 4.52 -0.77 7.02
C GLU A 182 3.07 -1.07 6.64
N ALA A 183 2.76 -1.07 5.35
CA ALA A 183 1.39 -1.22 4.86
C ALA A 183 0.94 -2.67 4.73
N ALA A 184 1.86 -3.61 4.45
CA ALA A 184 1.53 -5.00 4.15
C ALA A 184 0.70 -5.70 5.25
N PRO A 185 1.00 -5.58 6.55
CA PRO A 185 0.21 -6.24 7.60
C PRO A 185 -1.25 -5.74 7.68
N TRP A 186 -1.52 -4.52 7.22
CA TRP A 186 -2.82 -3.85 7.35
C TRP A 186 -3.60 -3.77 6.03
N SER A 187 -3.03 -4.30 4.94
CA SER A 187 -3.60 -4.25 3.58
C SER A 187 -4.33 -5.52 3.16
N VAL A 188 -4.44 -6.50 4.06
CA VAL A 188 -5.23 -7.71 3.86
C VAL A 188 -6.58 -7.53 4.56
N LEU A 189 -7.66 -7.53 3.77
CA LEU A 189 -9.04 -7.29 4.22
C LEU A 189 -10.00 -8.32 3.62
#